data_e1b163b1d82469786ab3040a08e7b3a2
#
_entry.id   e1b163b1d82469786ab3040a08e7b3a2
#
_cell.length_a   1.000
_cell.length_b   1.000
_cell.length_c   1.000
_cell.angle_alpha   90.00
_cell.angle_beta   90.00
_cell.angle_gamma   90.00
#
_symmetry.space_group_name_H-M   'P 1'
#
loop_
_entity.id
_entity.type
_entity.pdbx_description
1 polymer ?
#
loop_
_entity_poly.entity_id
_entity_poly.type
_entity_poly.pdbx_seq_one_letter_code
_entity_poly.pdbx_strand_id
1 'polypeptide(L)'
;TLVLRAFKQGKAATEVDAALVNESARETIGRELNIDDELVRGSLDPTAFVQAHDVPGGPAPERVYGAIRNARVMLEEHVSRVARAREALNRASIELDSRAKQLAREG
;
A
#
# COMPACT_ATOMS: atom_id res chain seq x y z
N THR A 1 16.98 26.61 3.46
CA THR A 1 16.92 25.14 3.35
C THR A 1 17.42 24.64 2.01
N LEU A 2 17.82 23.36 1.93
CA LEU A 2 18.26 22.71 0.69
C LEU A 2 17.26 22.86 -0.46
N VAL A 3 15.99 22.63 -0.19
CA VAL A 3 14.89 22.74 -1.16
C VAL A 3 14.78 24.15 -1.74
N LEU A 4 14.80 25.15 -0.87
CA LEU A 4 14.75 26.55 -1.30
C LEU A 4 15.95 26.96 -2.15
N ARG A 5 17.14 26.45 -1.80
CA ARG A 5 18.38 26.71 -2.52
C ARG A 5 18.34 26.05 -3.92
N ALA A 6 17.93 24.80 -4.01
CA ALA A 6 17.75 24.10 -5.27
C ALA A 6 16.75 24.83 -6.17
N PHE A 7 15.62 25.25 -5.61
CA PHE A 7 14.62 26.03 -6.34
C PHE A 7 15.17 27.36 -6.86
N LYS A 8 15.89 28.12 -6.03
CA LYS A 8 16.52 29.40 -6.45
C LYS A 8 17.54 29.23 -7.57
N GLN A 9 18.21 28.07 -7.64
CA GLN A 9 19.17 27.73 -8.69
C GLN A 9 18.51 27.10 -9.93
N GLY A 10 17.18 26.92 -9.92
CA GLY A 10 16.46 26.28 -11.01
C GLY A 10 16.77 24.80 -11.17
N LYS A 11 17.29 24.14 -10.15
CA LYS A 11 17.63 22.71 -10.16
C LYS A 11 16.41 21.84 -9.83
N ALA A 12 16.18 20.79 -10.64
CA ALA A 12 15.27 19.73 -10.30
C ALA A 12 15.81 18.87 -9.15
N ALA A 13 14.96 18.09 -8.47
CA ALA A 13 15.38 17.21 -7.38
C ALA A 13 16.48 16.23 -7.80
N THR A 14 16.44 15.74 -9.03
CA THR A 14 17.43 14.83 -9.62
C THR A 14 18.80 15.49 -9.91
N GLU A 15 18.85 16.82 -9.91
CA GLU A 15 20.06 17.63 -10.19
C GLU A 15 20.75 18.10 -8.91
N VAL A 16 20.21 17.77 -7.76
CA VAL A 16 20.82 18.06 -6.45
C VAL A 16 22.05 17.18 -6.27
N ASP A 17 23.19 17.81 -5.99
CA ASP A 17 24.48 17.14 -5.79
C ASP A 17 25.01 17.29 -4.33
N ALA A 18 26.08 16.56 -4.03
CA ALA A 18 26.68 16.62 -2.70
C ALA A 18 27.19 18.01 -2.35
N ALA A 19 27.69 18.79 -3.32
CA ALA A 19 28.16 20.15 -3.08
C ALA A 19 27.02 21.05 -2.57
N LEU A 20 25.85 20.97 -3.19
CA LEU A 20 24.67 21.74 -2.77
C LEU A 20 24.17 21.34 -1.38
N VAL A 21 24.18 20.02 -1.09
CA VAL A 21 23.79 19.50 0.23
C VAL A 21 24.77 19.97 1.31
N ASN A 22 26.08 19.84 1.06
CA ASN A 22 27.12 20.24 2.02
C ASN A 22 27.13 21.76 2.27
N GLU A 23 26.88 22.54 1.20
CA GLU A 23 26.76 24.01 1.35
C GLU A 23 25.53 24.38 2.20
N SER A 24 24.41 23.75 1.96
CA SER A 24 23.19 23.95 2.75
C SER A 24 23.37 23.52 4.21
N ALA A 25 24.06 22.42 4.43
CA ALA A 25 24.40 21.94 5.80
C ALA A 25 25.30 22.91 6.54
N ARG A 26 26.35 23.44 5.87
CA ARG A 26 27.24 24.43 6.46
C ARG A 26 26.49 25.68 6.94
N GLU A 27 25.52 26.15 6.16
CA GLU A 27 24.68 27.31 6.54
C GLU A 27 23.69 26.98 7.66
N THR A 28 23.11 25.79 7.66
CA THR A 28 22.03 25.44 8.58
C THR A 28 22.53 24.91 9.92
N ILE A 29 23.57 24.07 9.89
CA ILE A 29 24.11 23.40 11.08
C ILE A 29 25.58 23.71 11.37
N GLY A 30 26.20 24.58 10.59
CA GLY A 30 27.56 25.06 10.77
C GLY A 30 28.69 24.08 10.40
N ARG A 31 28.33 22.93 9.77
CA ARG A 31 29.32 21.92 9.34
C ARG A 31 28.85 21.20 8.06
N GLU A 32 29.81 20.65 7.35
CA GLU A 32 29.55 19.74 6.23
C GLU A 32 29.13 18.35 6.72
N LEU A 33 28.31 17.65 5.93
CA LEU A 33 27.88 16.29 6.24
C LEU A 33 28.80 15.21 5.70
N ASN A 34 29.80 15.58 4.90
CA ASN A 34 30.78 14.68 4.30
C ASN A 34 30.16 13.54 3.51
N ILE A 35 29.14 13.87 2.71
CA ILE A 35 28.42 12.94 1.82
C ILE A 35 28.88 13.13 0.38
N ASP A 36 28.81 12.05 -0.41
CA ASP A 36 29.17 12.05 -1.83
C ASP A 36 27.93 12.12 -2.75
N ASP A 37 28.17 12.32 -4.06
CA ASP A 37 27.12 12.42 -5.06
C ASP A 37 26.32 11.13 -5.24
N GLU A 38 26.96 9.98 -5.03
CA GLU A 38 26.30 8.67 -5.14
C GLU A 38 25.24 8.50 -4.06
N LEU A 39 25.58 8.85 -2.82
CA LEU A 39 24.65 8.83 -1.69
C LEU A 39 23.46 9.77 -1.92
N VAL A 40 23.74 10.99 -2.40
CA VAL A 40 22.69 11.98 -2.70
C VAL A 40 21.76 11.48 -3.81
N ARG A 41 22.32 10.98 -4.89
CA ARG A 41 21.54 10.42 -6.01
C ARG A 41 20.67 9.23 -5.59
N GLY A 42 21.24 8.30 -4.83
CA GLY A 42 20.49 7.15 -4.31
C GLY A 42 19.35 7.54 -3.38
N SER A 43 19.56 8.56 -2.55
CA SER A 43 18.54 9.07 -1.63
C SER A 43 17.41 9.82 -2.32
N LEU A 44 17.67 10.40 -3.48
CA LEU A 44 16.68 11.15 -4.28
C LEU A 44 16.08 10.33 -5.43
N ASP A 45 16.47 9.06 -5.58
CA ASP A 45 15.88 8.16 -6.56
C ASP A 45 14.48 7.72 -6.10
N PRO A 46 13.42 8.07 -6.86
CA PRO A 46 12.05 7.67 -6.51
C PRO A 46 11.85 6.16 -6.42
N THR A 47 12.54 5.39 -7.25
CA THR A 47 12.46 3.91 -7.26
C THR A 47 13.08 3.34 -6.00
N ALA A 48 14.28 3.80 -5.64
CA ALA A 48 14.95 3.41 -4.39
C ALA A 48 14.13 3.81 -3.16
N PHE A 49 13.50 4.98 -3.16
CA PHE A 49 12.61 5.44 -2.11
C PHE A 49 11.42 4.49 -1.90
N VAL A 50 10.74 4.10 -2.98
CA VAL A 50 9.61 3.15 -2.93
C VAL A 50 10.07 1.79 -2.40
N GLN A 51 11.21 1.28 -2.89
CA GLN A 51 11.76 -0.01 -2.45
C GLN A 51 12.19 -0.01 -0.98
N ALA A 52 12.74 1.11 -0.49
CA ALA A 52 13.19 1.25 0.89
C ALA A 52 12.03 1.28 1.90
N HIS A 53 10.80 1.60 1.47
CA HIS A 53 9.62 1.61 2.32
C HIS A 53 8.99 0.21 2.46
N ASP A 54 9.82 -0.75 2.87
CA ASP A 54 9.43 -2.15 3.12
C ASP A 54 8.84 -2.33 4.53
N VAL A 55 7.73 -1.65 4.78
CA VAL A 55 6.96 -1.73 6.02
C VAL A 55 5.53 -2.23 5.73
N PRO A 56 4.83 -2.82 6.71
CA PRO A 56 3.42 -3.19 6.52
C PRO A 56 2.57 -2.01 6.04
N GLY A 57 1.89 -2.18 4.91
CA GLY A 57 1.13 -1.12 4.24
C GLY A 57 1.98 -0.13 3.42
N GLY A 58 3.28 -0.32 3.35
CA GLY A 58 4.19 0.49 2.55
C GLY A 58 4.11 0.18 1.05
N PRO A 59 4.68 1.08 0.20
CA PRO A 59 4.60 0.97 -1.25
C PRO A 59 5.61 0.00 -1.87
N ALA A 60 6.50 -0.63 -1.09
CA ALA A 60 7.46 -1.59 -1.62
C ALA A 60 6.73 -2.73 -2.36
N PRO A 61 7.16 -3.12 -3.57
CA PRO A 61 6.45 -4.08 -4.41
C PRO A 61 6.09 -5.38 -3.70
N GLU A 62 7.01 -5.96 -2.93
CA GLU A 62 6.77 -7.19 -2.16
C GLU A 62 5.66 -7.02 -1.11
N ARG A 63 5.56 -5.86 -0.48
CA ARG A 63 4.49 -5.55 0.48
C ARG A 63 3.15 -5.43 -0.22
N VAL A 64 3.10 -4.74 -1.35
CA VAL A 64 1.89 -4.60 -2.17
C VAL A 64 1.42 -5.96 -2.68
N TYR A 65 2.31 -6.77 -3.26
CA TYR A 65 1.96 -8.12 -3.73
C TYR A 65 1.52 -9.03 -2.57
N GLY A 66 2.16 -8.94 -1.42
CA GLY A 66 1.75 -9.66 -0.22
C GLY A 66 0.34 -9.27 0.23
N ALA A 67 0.03 -7.99 0.28
CA ALA A 67 -1.30 -7.49 0.62
C ALA A 67 -2.37 -7.96 -0.39
N ILE A 68 -2.07 -7.95 -1.68
CA ILE A 68 -2.98 -8.45 -2.73
C ILE A 68 -3.24 -9.94 -2.55
N ARG A 69 -2.20 -10.76 -2.32
CA ARG A 69 -2.38 -12.20 -2.07
C ARG A 69 -3.29 -12.45 -0.87
N ASN A 70 -3.06 -11.77 0.24
CA ASN A 70 -3.87 -11.90 1.44
C ASN A 70 -5.32 -11.47 1.21
N ALA A 71 -5.53 -10.35 0.52
CA ALA A 71 -6.87 -9.87 0.18
C ALA A 71 -7.63 -10.86 -0.70
N ARG A 72 -6.98 -11.52 -1.65
CA ARG A 72 -7.59 -12.57 -2.47
C ARG A 72 -8.07 -13.76 -1.65
N VAL A 73 -7.23 -14.26 -0.72
CA VAL A 73 -7.60 -15.35 0.18
C VAL A 73 -8.83 -14.98 1.01
N MET A 74 -8.82 -13.79 1.62
CA MET A 74 -9.96 -13.30 2.40
C MET A 74 -11.22 -13.17 1.54
N LEU A 75 -11.09 -12.70 0.31
CA LEU A 75 -12.22 -12.58 -0.61
C LEU A 75 -12.82 -13.95 -0.95
N GLU A 76 -11.99 -14.95 -1.25
CA GLU A 76 -12.43 -16.33 -1.51
C GLU A 76 -13.19 -16.91 -0.33
N GLU A 77 -12.70 -16.71 0.89
CA GLU A 77 -13.38 -17.13 2.13
C GLU A 77 -14.73 -16.44 2.29
N HIS A 78 -14.80 -15.13 2.02
CA HIS A 78 -16.05 -14.38 2.11
C HIS A 78 -17.07 -14.82 1.06
N VAL A 79 -16.63 -15.02 -0.18
CA VAL A 79 -17.48 -15.54 -1.26
C VAL A 79 -18.03 -16.91 -0.89
N SER A 80 -17.19 -17.81 -0.39
CA SER A 80 -17.62 -19.15 0.06
C SER A 80 -18.62 -19.08 1.21
N ARG A 81 -18.42 -18.17 2.16
CA ARG A 81 -19.33 -17.96 3.29
C ARG A 81 -20.70 -17.48 2.81
N VAL A 82 -20.72 -16.49 1.93
CA VAL A 82 -21.97 -15.97 1.35
C VAL A 82 -22.70 -17.04 0.56
N ALA A 83 -22.00 -17.84 -0.25
CA ALA A 83 -22.58 -18.93 -1.03
C ALA A 83 -23.23 -19.98 -0.12
N ARG A 84 -22.57 -20.39 0.95
CA ARG A 84 -23.10 -21.33 1.95
C ARG A 84 -24.34 -20.78 2.67
N ALA A 85 -24.31 -19.50 3.05
CA ALA A 85 -25.43 -18.85 3.69
C ALA A 85 -26.64 -18.78 2.77
N ARG A 86 -26.47 -18.42 1.50
CA ARG A 86 -27.53 -18.41 0.49
C ARG A 86 -28.13 -19.78 0.26
N GLU A 87 -27.28 -20.81 0.17
CA GLU A 87 -27.73 -22.19 0.01
C GLU A 87 -28.54 -22.65 1.21
N ALA A 88 -28.12 -22.36 2.44
CA ALA A 88 -28.84 -22.67 3.66
C ALA A 88 -30.20 -21.98 3.72
N LEU A 89 -30.26 -20.70 3.35
CA LEU A 89 -31.53 -19.95 3.27
C LEU A 89 -32.48 -20.51 2.20
N ASN A 90 -31.96 -20.88 1.04
CA ASN A 90 -32.77 -21.51 -0.02
C ASN A 90 -33.33 -22.84 0.44
N ARG A 91 -32.55 -23.71 1.07
CA ARG A 91 -33.01 -24.97 1.63
C ARG A 91 -34.09 -24.77 2.69
N ALA A 92 -33.86 -23.82 3.61
CA ALA A 92 -34.84 -23.50 4.65
C ALA A 92 -36.16 -22.98 4.05
N SER A 93 -36.10 -22.14 3.02
CA SER A 93 -37.27 -21.62 2.30
C SER A 93 -38.08 -22.74 1.60
N ILE A 94 -37.40 -23.65 0.92
CA ILE A 94 -38.00 -24.80 0.24
C ILE A 94 -38.64 -25.73 1.27
N GLU A 95 -37.98 -26.03 2.36
CA GLU A 95 -38.51 -26.87 3.42
C GLU A 95 -39.72 -26.25 4.06
N LEU A 96 -39.69 -24.96 4.36
CA LEU A 96 -40.83 -24.23 4.93
C LEU A 96 -42.06 -24.29 4.00
N ASP A 97 -41.87 -24.02 2.71
CA ASP A 97 -42.92 -24.06 1.72
C ASP A 97 -43.52 -25.48 1.58
N SER A 98 -42.67 -26.49 1.56
CA SER A 98 -43.08 -27.90 1.53
C SER A 98 -43.91 -28.30 2.75
N ARG A 99 -43.48 -27.89 3.96
CA ARG A 99 -44.21 -28.15 5.21
C ARG A 99 -45.58 -27.43 5.23
N ALA A 100 -45.59 -26.16 4.81
CA ALA A 100 -46.84 -25.39 4.74
C ALA A 100 -47.87 -26.05 3.79
N LYS A 101 -47.43 -26.53 2.63
CA LYS A 101 -48.29 -27.29 1.67
C LYS A 101 -48.77 -28.60 2.26
N GLN A 102 -47.91 -29.32 2.97
CA GLN A 102 -48.28 -30.56 3.64
C GLN A 102 -49.34 -30.33 4.70
N LEU A 103 -49.19 -29.34 5.58
CA LEU A 103 -50.14 -28.98 6.60
C LEU A 103 -51.49 -28.54 6.00
N ALA A 104 -51.50 -27.80 4.89
CA ALA A 104 -52.68 -27.40 4.17
C ALA A 104 -53.47 -28.60 3.60
N ARG A 105 -52.76 -29.70 3.26
CA ARG A 105 -53.41 -30.94 2.76
C ARG A 105 -53.99 -31.80 3.90
N GLU A 106 -53.40 -31.74 5.09
CA GLU A 106 -53.83 -32.48 6.26
C GLU A 106 -54.99 -31.79 7.00
N GLY A 107 -55.13 -30.50 6.80
CA GLY A 107 -56.23 -29.72 7.31
C GLY A 107 -57.42 -29.71 6.38
#